data_a837b732834d87490e41d6da339caff0
#
_entry.id   a837b732834d87490e41d6da339caff0
#
_cell.length_a   1.000
_cell.length_b   1.000
_cell.length_c   1.000
_cell.angle_alpha   90.00
_cell.angle_beta   90.00
_cell.angle_gamma   90.00
#
_symmetry.space_group_name_H-M   'P 1'
#
loop_
_entity.id
_entity.type
_entity.pdbx_description
1 polymer ?
#
loop_
_entity_poly.entity_id
_entity_poly.type
_entity_poly.pdbx_seq_one_letter_code
_entity_poly.pdbx_strand_id
1 'polypeptide(L)'
;MKIIKQMCDYIDDELHDAEKYITQALKVREEYPEVAELMNLLSGEEMKHMQMLHNQVVKLIDNYRKTDGEPPAAMLAVYDYLH
;
A
#
# COMPACT_ATOMS: atom_id res chain seq x y z
N MET A 1 9.63 -0.82 15.19
CA MET A 1 10.69 -0.28 14.31
C MET A 1 10.17 0.92 13.54
N LYS A 2 10.94 1.98 13.57
CA LYS A 2 10.59 3.23 12.91
C LYS A 2 10.43 3.09 11.40
N ILE A 3 11.30 2.30 10.76
CA ILE A 3 11.25 2.08 9.32
C ILE A 3 9.95 1.35 8.89
N ILE A 4 9.49 0.39 9.69
CA ILE A 4 8.27 -0.34 9.37
C ILE A 4 7.07 0.61 9.43
N LYS A 5 7.02 1.49 10.44
CA LYS A 5 5.96 2.50 10.53
C LYS A 5 5.97 3.43 9.32
N GLN A 6 7.16 3.90 8.90
CA GLN A 6 7.29 4.74 7.71
C GLN A 6 6.80 4.04 6.45
N MET A 7 7.13 2.76 6.29
CA MET A 7 6.67 1.97 5.14
C MET A 7 5.15 1.81 5.14
N CYS A 8 4.55 1.61 6.31
CA CYS A 8 3.09 1.53 6.44
C CYS A 8 2.41 2.85 6.10
N ASP A 9 3.00 3.97 6.47
CA ASP A 9 2.49 5.29 6.10
C ASP A 9 2.51 5.47 4.58
N TYR A 10 3.56 5.01 3.89
CA TYR A 10 3.62 5.04 2.43
C TYR A 10 2.54 4.15 1.80
N ILE A 11 2.29 2.97 2.37
CA ILE A 11 1.23 2.07 1.89
C ILE A 11 -0.14 2.76 2.01
N ASP A 12 -0.40 3.43 3.13
CA ASP A 12 -1.65 4.17 3.31
C ASP A 12 -1.79 5.30 2.29
N ASP A 13 -0.71 6.04 2.01
CA ASP A 13 -0.71 7.11 1.01
C ASP A 13 -1.04 6.57 -0.38
N GLU A 14 -0.43 5.43 -0.76
CA GLU A 14 -0.69 4.79 -2.05
C GLU A 14 -2.14 4.30 -2.14
N LEU A 15 -2.68 3.76 -1.06
CA LEU A 15 -4.07 3.32 -1.00
C LEU A 15 -5.03 4.50 -1.19
N HIS A 16 -4.79 5.62 -0.52
CA HIS A 16 -5.60 6.83 -0.68
C HIS A 16 -5.55 7.34 -2.13
N ASP A 17 -4.38 7.35 -2.75
CA ASP A 17 -4.23 7.75 -4.15
C ASP A 17 -4.99 6.81 -5.08
N ALA A 18 -4.89 5.50 -4.86
CA ALA A 18 -5.64 4.52 -5.65
C ALA A 18 -7.15 4.75 -5.56
N GLU A 19 -7.66 5.00 -4.35
CA GLU A 19 -9.08 5.27 -4.11
C GLU A 19 -9.53 6.57 -4.80
N LYS A 20 -8.71 7.62 -4.76
CA LYS A 20 -8.99 8.88 -5.44
C LYS A 20 -9.13 8.69 -6.94
N TYR A 21 -8.23 7.94 -7.54
CA TYR A 21 -8.27 7.67 -8.99
C TYR A 21 -9.52 6.89 -9.38
N ILE A 22 -9.87 5.84 -8.61
CA ILE A 22 -11.09 5.05 -8.90
C ILE A 22 -12.35 5.91 -8.74
N THR A 23 -12.42 6.72 -7.69
CA THR A 23 -13.57 7.62 -7.46
C THR A 23 -13.72 8.60 -8.61
N GLN A 24 -12.62 9.19 -9.08
CA GLN A 24 -12.64 10.12 -10.20
C GLN A 24 -13.03 9.42 -11.50
N ALA A 25 -12.53 8.21 -11.74
CA ALA A 25 -12.88 7.42 -12.92
C ALA A 25 -14.39 7.18 -12.99
N LEU A 26 -15.01 6.81 -11.88
CA LEU A 26 -16.46 6.60 -11.81
C LEU A 26 -17.25 7.87 -12.10
N LYS A 27 -16.76 9.03 -11.67
CA LYS A 27 -17.44 10.31 -11.88
C LYS A 27 -17.42 10.78 -13.31
N VAL A 28 -16.34 10.51 -14.04
CA VAL A 28 -16.12 11.09 -15.37
C VAL A 28 -16.28 10.11 -16.52
N ARG A 29 -16.55 8.83 -16.23
CA ARG A 29 -16.52 7.76 -17.25
C ARG A 29 -17.46 7.96 -18.44
N GLU A 30 -18.60 8.60 -18.24
CA GLU A 30 -19.57 8.81 -19.32
C GLU A 30 -19.22 10.02 -20.18
N GLU A 31 -18.78 11.10 -19.55
CA GLU A 31 -18.46 12.33 -20.24
C GLU A 31 -17.02 12.33 -20.78
N TYR A 32 -16.08 11.72 -20.04
CA TYR A 32 -14.66 11.68 -20.40
C TYR A 32 -14.10 10.26 -20.27
N PRO A 33 -14.50 9.33 -21.15
CA PRO A 33 -14.11 7.92 -21.02
C PRO A 33 -12.58 7.69 -21.08
N GLU A 34 -11.86 8.49 -21.87
CA GLU A 34 -10.40 8.36 -21.92
C GLU A 34 -9.73 8.79 -20.62
N VAL A 35 -10.28 9.80 -19.97
CA VAL A 35 -9.80 10.22 -18.64
C VAL A 35 -10.07 9.13 -17.62
N ALA A 36 -11.24 8.50 -17.68
CA ALA A 36 -11.59 7.39 -16.79
C ALA A 36 -10.63 6.21 -16.96
N GLU A 37 -10.27 5.86 -18.20
CA GLU A 37 -9.28 4.81 -18.47
C GLU A 37 -7.91 5.14 -17.88
N LEU A 38 -7.46 6.38 -18.03
CA LEU A 38 -6.21 6.83 -17.42
C LEU A 38 -6.25 6.71 -15.90
N MET A 39 -7.35 7.13 -15.28
CA MET A 39 -7.50 7.05 -13.82
C MET A 39 -7.49 5.60 -13.34
N ASN A 40 -8.12 4.68 -14.06
CA ASN A 40 -8.09 3.26 -13.74
C ASN A 40 -6.67 2.70 -13.85
N LEU A 41 -5.92 3.10 -14.87
CA LEU A 41 -4.52 2.69 -15.04
C LEU A 41 -3.66 3.18 -13.87
N LEU A 42 -3.80 4.45 -13.52
CA LEU A 42 -3.05 5.06 -12.42
C LEU A 42 -3.37 4.36 -11.08
N SER A 43 -4.64 4.03 -10.85
CA SER A 43 -5.03 3.28 -9.66
C SER A 43 -4.34 1.90 -9.61
N GLY A 44 -4.28 1.19 -10.74
CA GLY A 44 -3.57 -0.09 -10.84
C GLY A 44 -2.09 0.03 -10.55
N GLU A 45 -1.45 1.11 -10.99
CA GLU A 45 -0.04 1.37 -10.70
C GLU A 45 0.21 1.63 -9.21
N GLU A 46 -0.68 2.39 -8.55
CA GLU A 46 -0.61 2.60 -7.10
C GLU A 46 -0.74 1.28 -6.33
N MET A 47 -1.60 0.36 -6.80
CA MET A 47 -1.73 -0.96 -6.19
C MET A 47 -0.45 -1.79 -6.33
N LYS A 48 0.27 -1.67 -7.44
CA LYS A 48 1.58 -2.32 -7.61
C LYS A 48 2.61 -1.76 -6.64
N HIS A 49 2.61 -0.43 -6.44
CA HIS A 49 3.50 0.21 -5.47
C HIS A 49 3.22 -0.31 -4.06
N MET A 50 1.95 -0.42 -3.68
CA MET A 50 1.56 -0.97 -2.39
C MET A 50 2.10 -2.39 -2.19
N GLN A 51 2.01 -3.23 -3.23
CA GLN A 51 2.51 -4.60 -3.16
C GLN A 51 4.02 -4.64 -2.95
N MET A 52 4.77 -3.77 -3.63
CA MET A 52 6.21 -3.67 -3.46
C MET A 52 6.59 -3.25 -2.04
N LEU A 53 5.90 -2.24 -1.51
CA LEU A 53 6.11 -1.77 -0.14
C LEU A 53 5.76 -2.86 0.87
N HIS A 54 4.64 -3.53 0.68
CA HIS A 54 4.20 -4.63 1.54
C HIS A 54 5.23 -5.77 1.58
N ASN A 55 5.76 -6.16 0.43
CA ASN A 55 6.77 -7.21 0.35
C ASN A 55 8.03 -6.83 1.15
N GLN A 56 8.41 -5.57 1.11
CA GLN A 56 9.57 -5.10 1.87
C GLN A 56 9.31 -5.12 3.38
N VAL A 57 8.10 -4.77 3.82
CA VAL A 57 7.72 -4.87 5.23
C VAL A 57 7.81 -6.31 5.72
N VAL A 58 7.33 -7.26 4.94
CA VAL A 58 7.42 -8.69 5.26
C VAL A 58 8.88 -9.11 5.47
N LYS A 59 9.76 -8.70 4.56
CA LYS A 59 11.20 -8.99 4.66
C LYS A 59 11.83 -8.40 5.91
N LEU A 60 11.47 -7.18 6.26
CA LEU A 60 11.99 -6.50 7.45
C LEU A 60 11.58 -7.25 8.73
N ILE A 61 10.33 -7.68 8.81
CA ILE A 61 9.82 -8.44 9.95
C ILE A 61 10.51 -9.80 10.05
N ASP A 62 10.64 -10.51 8.94
CA ASP A 62 11.33 -11.81 8.92
C ASP A 62 12.79 -11.69 9.34
N ASN A 63 13.48 -10.66 8.88
CA ASN A 63 14.87 -10.41 9.27
C ASN A 63 14.97 -10.08 10.77
N TYR A 64 14.05 -9.30 11.29
CA TYR A 64 13.99 -9.00 12.72
C TYR A 64 13.87 -10.29 13.55
N ARG A 65 12.97 -11.20 13.15
CA ARG A 65 12.78 -12.49 13.82
C ARG A 65 14.06 -13.33 13.86
N LYS A 66 14.82 -13.31 12.76
CA LYS A 66 16.07 -14.08 12.66
C LYS A 66 17.19 -13.54 13.55
N THR A 67 17.25 -12.22 13.73
CA THR A 67 18.38 -11.58 14.42
C THR A 67 18.07 -11.21 15.86
N ASP A 68 16.81 -10.80 16.16
CA ASP A 68 16.42 -10.22 17.43
C ASP A 68 15.32 -11.02 18.14
N GLY A 69 14.88 -12.14 17.57
CA GLY A 69 13.81 -12.98 18.12
C GLY A 69 12.42 -12.49 17.70
N GLU A 70 11.39 -12.76 18.51
CA GLU A 70 10.03 -12.38 18.17
C GLU A 70 9.86 -10.86 18.17
N PRO A 71 9.20 -10.30 17.15
CA PRO A 71 8.94 -8.87 17.09
C PRO A 71 8.02 -8.40 18.21
N PRO A 72 8.11 -7.13 18.62
CA PRO A 72 7.13 -6.56 19.56
C PRO A 72 5.71 -6.71 19.03
N ALA A 73 4.74 -6.79 19.95
CA ALA A 73 3.32 -6.95 19.61
C ALA A 73 2.83 -5.86 18.63
N ALA A 74 3.32 -4.62 18.78
CA ALA A 74 2.97 -3.52 17.89
C ALA A 74 3.40 -3.78 16.45
N MET A 75 4.57 -4.40 16.25
CA MET A 75 5.08 -4.74 14.92
C MET A 75 4.26 -5.87 14.29
N LEU A 76 3.88 -6.88 15.08
CA LEU A 76 3.03 -7.97 14.62
C LEU A 76 1.62 -7.48 14.26
N ALA A 77 1.09 -6.53 15.02
CA ALA A 77 -0.21 -5.93 14.72
C ALA A 77 -0.19 -5.20 13.37
N VAL A 78 0.90 -4.50 13.05
CA VAL A 78 1.07 -3.86 11.75
C VAL A 78 1.12 -4.89 10.63
N TYR A 79 1.88 -5.97 10.83
CA TYR A 79 1.96 -7.07 9.86
C TYR A 79 0.59 -7.69 9.60
N ASP A 80 -0.16 -7.99 10.66
CA ASP A 80 -1.51 -8.57 10.55
C ASP A 80 -2.47 -7.62 9.82
N TYR A 81 -2.36 -6.33 10.08
CA TYR A 81 -3.17 -5.32 9.40
C TYR A 81 -2.95 -5.32 7.88
N LEU A 82 -1.70 -5.56 7.43
CA LEU A 82 -1.34 -5.59 6.01
C LEU A 82 -1.70 -6.91 5.30
N HIS A 83 -1.99 -7.94 6.06
CA HIS A 83 -2.39 -9.24 5.54
C HIS A 83 -3.88 -9.47 5.69
#